data_b37dee3adcb68b4683ddde7c2e547294
#
_entry.id   b37dee3adcb68b4683ddde7c2e547294
#
_cell.length_a   1.000
_cell.length_b   1.000
_cell.length_c   1.000
_cell.angle_alpha   90.00
_cell.angle_beta   90.00
_cell.angle_gamma   90.00
#
_symmetry.space_group_name_H-M   'P 1'
#
loop_
_entity.id
_entity.type
_entity.pdbx_description
1 polymer ?
#
loop_
_entity_poly.entity_id
_entity_poly.type
_entity_poly.pdbx_seq_one_letter_code
_entity_poly.pdbx_strand_id
1 'polypeptide(L)'
;MTVFLYDHTFEGLLTALFDAYARKTFPEALLTAGEPLPLFCDEVHTVVTDPEKSERVWKALRKKLSAAGLASVTGCWLSELPEAPMLLMRYPRKVFDSP
;
A
#
# COMPACT_ATOMS: atom_id res chain seq x y z
N MET A 1 -13.15 -1.07 -11.63
CA MET A 1 -12.57 -1.04 -10.29
C MET A 1 -11.37 -1.97 -10.22
N THR A 2 -10.24 -1.45 -9.78
CA THR A 2 -8.99 -2.23 -9.67
C THR A 2 -8.79 -2.69 -8.25
N VAL A 3 -8.49 -3.97 -8.05
CA VAL A 3 -8.25 -4.56 -6.74
C VAL A 3 -6.86 -5.16 -6.72
N PHE A 4 -6.12 -4.89 -5.66
CA PHE A 4 -4.85 -5.57 -5.38
C PHE A 4 -5.07 -6.59 -4.28
N LEU A 5 -4.57 -7.82 -4.50
CA LEU A 5 -4.53 -8.85 -3.47
C LEU A 5 -3.13 -8.90 -2.88
N TYR A 6 -3.01 -8.92 -1.56
CA TYR A 6 -1.73 -8.97 -0.89
C TYR A 6 -1.81 -9.88 0.34
N ASP A 7 -0.69 -10.10 1.00
CA ASP A 7 -0.58 -11.07 2.11
C ASP A 7 -0.91 -10.48 3.49
N HIS A 8 -1.42 -9.26 3.53
CA HIS A 8 -1.76 -8.55 4.77
C HIS A 8 -0.57 -8.37 5.71
N THR A 9 0.62 -8.18 5.15
CA THR A 9 1.81 -7.78 5.91
C THR A 9 2.17 -6.35 5.55
N PHE A 10 2.93 -5.69 6.43
CA PHE A 10 3.40 -4.34 6.14
C PHE A 10 4.32 -4.32 4.92
N GLU A 11 5.20 -5.32 4.81
CA GLU A 11 6.07 -5.44 3.63
C GLU A 11 5.24 -5.66 2.37
N GLY A 12 4.17 -6.45 2.45
CA GLY A 12 3.24 -6.64 1.34
C GLY A 12 2.54 -5.35 0.95
N LEU A 13 2.17 -4.53 1.94
CA LEU A 13 1.57 -3.22 1.68
C LEU A 13 2.55 -2.29 0.94
N LEU A 14 3.80 -2.24 1.40
CA LEU A 14 4.83 -1.43 0.74
C LEU A 14 5.12 -1.95 -0.67
N THR A 15 5.12 -3.25 -0.87
CA THR A 15 5.26 -3.85 -2.19
C THR A 15 4.08 -3.48 -3.09
N ALA A 16 2.87 -3.48 -2.54
CA ALA A 16 1.67 -3.04 -3.28
C ALA A 16 1.80 -1.60 -3.73
N LEU A 17 2.32 -0.74 -2.87
CA LEU A 17 2.56 0.66 -3.23
C LEU A 17 3.59 0.78 -4.35
N PHE A 18 4.68 0.02 -4.29
CA PHE A 18 5.66 -0.03 -5.36
C PHE A 18 5.02 -0.47 -6.68
N ASP A 19 4.23 -1.55 -6.65
CA ASP A 19 3.56 -2.06 -7.83
C ASP A 19 2.57 -1.05 -8.41
N ALA A 20 1.87 -0.30 -7.56
CA ALA A 20 0.95 0.74 -8.01
C ALA A 20 1.67 1.82 -8.83
N TYR A 21 2.84 2.25 -8.36
CA TYR A 21 3.65 3.21 -9.11
C TYR A 21 4.23 2.61 -10.38
N ALA A 22 4.75 1.38 -10.31
CA ALA A 22 5.34 0.71 -11.46
C ALA A 22 4.31 0.47 -12.57
N ARG A 23 3.10 0.11 -12.20
CA ARG A 23 1.99 -0.13 -13.15
C ARG A 23 1.23 1.14 -13.49
N LYS A 24 1.50 2.24 -12.81
CA LYS A 24 0.78 3.52 -12.94
C LYS A 24 -0.73 3.34 -12.71
N THR A 25 -1.09 2.43 -11.83
CA THR A 25 -2.48 2.11 -11.50
C THR A 25 -2.60 1.90 -10.01
N PHE A 26 -3.37 2.78 -9.34
CA PHE A 26 -3.62 2.63 -7.91
C PHE A 26 -4.90 1.84 -7.70
N PRO A 27 -4.89 0.89 -6.73
CA PRO A 27 -6.07 0.09 -6.45
C PRO A 27 -7.13 0.91 -5.74
N GLU A 28 -8.38 0.56 -5.97
CA GLU A 28 -9.51 1.11 -5.23
C GLU A 28 -9.80 0.31 -3.98
N ALA A 29 -9.28 -0.92 -3.91
CA ALA A 29 -9.36 -1.76 -2.72
C ALA A 29 -8.14 -2.66 -2.62
N LEU A 30 -7.73 -2.93 -1.36
CA LEU A 30 -6.72 -3.91 -1.02
C LEU A 30 -7.40 -5.05 -0.26
N LEU A 31 -7.29 -6.26 -0.79
CA LEU A 31 -7.90 -7.44 -0.18
C LEU A 31 -6.83 -8.51 0.02
N THR A 32 -7.10 -9.42 0.95
CA THR A 32 -6.26 -10.62 1.10
C THR A 32 -6.81 -11.73 0.20
N ALA A 33 -5.93 -12.65 -0.20
CA ALA A 33 -6.33 -13.81 -0.98
C ALA A 33 -7.41 -14.59 -0.21
N GLY A 34 -8.49 -14.94 -0.89
CA GLY A 34 -9.61 -15.64 -0.28
C GLY A 34 -10.77 -14.76 0.14
N GLU A 35 -10.58 -13.45 0.21
CA GLU A 35 -11.70 -12.53 0.44
C GLU A 35 -12.57 -12.40 -0.80
N PRO A 36 -13.90 -12.20 -0.63
CA PRO A 36 -14.77 -12.02 -1.79
C PRO A 36 -14.38 -10.79 -2.60
N LEU A 37 -14.33 -10.94 -3.91
CA LEU A 37 -14.05 -9.81 -4.81
C LEU A 37 -15.31 -8.98 -5.02
N PRO A 38 -15.16 -7.66 -5.23
CA PRO A 38 -16.30 -6.80 -5.58
C PRO A 38 -16.94 -7.25 -6.88
N LEU A 39 -18.25 -7.02 -6.98
CA LEU A 39 -19.05 -7.45 -8.13
C LEU A 39 -18.58 -6.82 -9.44
N PHE A 40 -18.13 -5.57 -9.40
CA PHE A 40 -17.69 -4.83 -10.58
C PHE A 40 -16.19 -4.66 -10.65
N CYS A 41 -15.45 -5.69 -10.25
CA CYS A 41 -14.00 -5.69 -10.32
C CYS A 41 -13.55 -5.93 -11.77
N ASP A 42 -12.88 -4.93 -12.35
CA ASP A 42 -12.40 -5.00 -13.72
C ASP A 42 -11.02 -5.62 -13.81
N GLU A 43 -10.18 -5.38 -12.82
CA GLU A 43 -8.80 -5.81 -12.83
C GLU A 43 -8.38 -6.25 -11.43
N VAL A 44 -7.68 -7.38 -11.36
CA VAL A 44 -7.13 -7.90 -10.10
C VAL A 44 -5.64 -8.12 -10.30
N HIS A 45 -4.83 -7.54 -9.43
CA HIS A 45 -3.40 -7.75 -9.42
C HIS A 45 -3.00 -8.41 -8.10
N THR A 46 -2.34 -9.56 -8.19
CA THR A 46 -1.81 -10.23 -7.01
C THR A 46 -0.42 -9.69 -6.71
N VAL A 47 -0.27 -9.10 -5.53
CA VAL A 47 1.01 -8.56 -5.08
C VAL A 47 1.83 -9.69 -4.47
N VAL A 48 3.02 -9.88 -5.01
CA VAL A 48 3.99 -10.82 -4.44
C VAL A 48 4.94 -10.00 -3.58
N THR A 49 4.91 -10.23 -2.27
CA THR A 49 5.75 -9.49 -1.33
C THR A 49 7.23 -9.65 -1.68
N ASP A 50 7.89 -8.52 -1.89
CA ASP A 50 9.28 -8.46 -2.28
C ASP A 50 10.03 -7.53 -1.33
N PRO A 51 10.96 -8.06 -0.50
CA PRO A 51 11.68 -7.22 0.45
C PRO A 51 12.46 -6.08 -0.19
N GLU A 52 13.00 -6.28 -1.38
CA GLU A 52 13.73 -5.23 -2.09
C GLU A 52 12.82 -4.09 -2.49
N LYS A 53 11.63 -4.39 -3.02
CA LYS A 53 10.65 -3.38 -3.37
C LYS A 53 10.15 -2.63 -2.14
N SER A 54 9.84 -3.36 -1.08
CA SER A 54 9.34 -2.75 0.16
C SER A 54 10.41 -1.83 0.78
N GLU A 55 11.67 -2.24 0.73
CA GLU A 55 12.76 -1.42 1.25
C GLU A 55 12.93 -0.13 0.46
N ARG A 56 12.80 -0.19 -0.85
CA ARG A 56 12.86 1.00 -1.72
C ARG A 56 11.77 2.00 -1.35
N VAL A 57 10.56 1.53 -1.15
CA VAL A 57 9.44 2.39 -0.74
C VAL A 57 9.71 2.98 0.64
N TRP A 58 10.16 2.16 1.59
CA TRP A 58 10.45 2.62 2.94
C TRP A 58 11.53 3.69 2.97
N LYS A 59 12.61 3.48 2.21
CA LYS A 59 13.68 4.47 2.09
C LYS A 59 13.18 5.79 1.49
N ALA A 60 12.32 5.71 0.49
CA ALA A 60 11.74 6.89 -0.13
C ALA A 60 10.84 7.65 0.86
N LEU A 61 10.06 6.93 1.67
CA LEU A 61 9.25 7.55 2.71
C LEU A 61 10.10 8.24 3.77
N ARG A 62 11.21 7.60 4.17
CA ARG A 62 12.12 8.20 5.16
C ARG A 62 12.75 9.49 4.68
N LYS A 63 12.92 9.66 3.37
CA LYS A 63 13.44 10.90 2.81
C LYS A 63 12.42 12.03 2.82
N LYS A 64 11.14 11.69 2.74
CA LYS A 64 10.04 12.65 2.64
C LYS A 64 9.40 12.98 3.98
N LEU A 65 9.39 12.04 4.90
CA LEU A 65 8.68 12.17 6.17
C LEU A 65 9.64 12.38 7.34
N SER A 66 9.18 13.16 8.32
CA SER A 66 9.86 13.27 9.60
C SER A 66 9.71 11.98 10.41
N ALA A 67 10.46 11.86 11.50
CA ALA A 67 10.32 10.71 12.41
C ALA A 67 8.88 10.58 12.91
N ALA A 68 8.22 11.72 13.20
CA ALA A 68 6.81 11.71 13.61
C ALA A 68 5.90 11.19 12.51
N GLY A 69 6.14 11.58 11.25
CA GLY A 69 5.37 11.08 10.11
C GLY A 69 5.53 9.57 9.92
N LEU A 70 6.75 9.06 10.04
CA LEU A 70 7.00 7.62 9.95
C LEU A 70 6.33 6.86 11.08
N ALA A 71 6.37 7.41 12.30
CA ALA A 71 5.69 6.81 13.45
C ALA A 71 4.18 6.77 13.24
N SER A 72 3.60 7.82 12.62
CA SER A 72 2.18 7.84 12.30
C SER A 72 1.80 6.76 11.30
N VAL A 73 2.62 6.54 10.28
CA VAL A 73 2.40 5.49 9.29
C VAL A 73 2.42 4.12 9.96
N THR A 74 3.44 3.85 10.77
CA THR A 74 3.58 2.59 11.48
C THR A 74 2.44 2.39 12.46
N GLY A 75 2.07 3.44 13.21
CA GLY A 75 0.98 3.39 14.16
C GLY A 75 -0.37 3.11 13.49
N CYS A 76 -0.61 3.71 12.33
CA CYS A 76 -1.81 3.45 11.56
C CYS A 76 -1.90 1.98 11.16
N TRP A 77 -0.81 1.40 10.70
CA TRP A 77 -0.78 -0.02 10.36
C TRP A 77 -1.05 -0.89 11.59
N LEU A 78 -0.39 -0.58 12.73
CA LEU A 78 -0.53 -1.35 13.96
C LEU A 78 -1.90 -1.19 14.61
N SER A 79 -2.69 -0.20 14.22
CA SER A 79 -4.06 -0.02 14.74
C SER A 79 -5.00 -1.15 14.33
N GLU A 80 -4.66 -1.90 13.29
CA GLU A 80 -5.45 -3.00 12.74
C GLU A 80 -6.88 -2.60 12.32
N LEU A 81 -7.10 -1.32 12.07
CA LEU A 81 -8.39 -0.85 11.57
C LEU A 81 -8.59 -1.33 10.12
N PRO A 82 -9.82 -1.73 9.75
CA PRO A 82 -10.08 -2.24 8.40
C PRO A 82 -9.70 -1.26 7.28
N GLU A 83 -9.83 0.05 7.52
CA GLU A 83 -9.51 1.08 6.55
C GLU A 83 -8.02 1.46 6.49
N ALA A 84 -7.21 0.97 7.45
CA ALA A 84 -5.80 1.36 7.53
C ALA A 84 -5.00 1.05 6.26
N PRO A 85 -5.13 -0.12 5.62
CA PRO A 85 -4.37 -0.40 4.41
C PRO A 85 -4.61 0.61 3.29
N MET A 86 -5.86 0.99 3.06
CA MET A 86 -6.17 1.96 2.00
C MET A 86 -5.72 3.37 2.36
N LEU A 87 -5.81 3.75 3.62
CA LEU A 87 -5.27 5.03 4.10
C LEU A 87 -3.76 5.09 3.87
N LEU A 88 -3.06 3.99 4.12
CA LEU A 88 -1.61 3.92 3.92
C LEU A 88 -1.23 3.86 2.44
N MET A 89 -2.13 3.48 1.55
CA MET A 89 -1.90 3.61 0.11
C MET A 89 -2.08 5.07 -0.35
N ARG A 90 -3.07 5.75 0.20
CA ARG A 90 -3.39 7.14 -0.19
C ARG A 90 -2.43 8.16 0.36
N TYR A 91 -2.03 8.02 1.62
CA TYR A 91 -1.17 9.00 2.26
C TYR A 91 0.23 9.06 1.64
N PRO A 92 0.97 7.94 1.48
CA PRO A 92 2.25 7.98 0.78
C PRO A 92 2.15 8.51 -0.64
N ARG A 93 1.07 8.20 -1.34
CA ARG A 93 0.85 8.74 -2.69
C ARG A 93 0.83 10.26 -2.67
N LYS A 94 0.11 10.86 -1.73
CA LYS A 94 0.08 12.32 -1.58
C LYS A 94 1.45 12.88 -1.25
N VAL A 95 2.20 12.20 -0.38
CA VAL A 95 3.55 12.62 0.01
C VAL A 95 4.48 12.60 -1.20
N PHE A 96 4.48 11.53 -1.99
CA PHE A 96 5.34 11.40 -3.16
C PHE A 96 4.96 12.37 -4.28
N ASP A 97 3.68 12.67 -4.43
CA ASP A 97 3.19 13.59 -5.46
C ASP A 97 3.35 15.06 -5.07
N SER A 98 3.70 15.35 -3.82
CA SER A 98 3.95 16.72 -3.35
C SER A 98 5.37 17.16 -3.71
N PRO A 99 5.55 18.42 -4.11
CA PRO A 99 6.89 18.97 -4.38
C PRO A 99 7.75 19.07 -3.13
#